data_04dbc8def67bb29c63be64111d559cea
#
_entry.id   04dbc8def67bb29c63be64111d559cea
#
_cell.length_a   1.000
_cell.length_b   1.000
_cell.length_c   1.000
_cell.angle_alpha   90.00
_cell.angle_beta   90.00
_cell.angle_gamma   90.00
#
_symmetry.space_group_name_H-M   'P 1'
#
loop_
_entity.id
_entity.type
_entity.pdbx_description
1 polymer ?
#
loop_
_entity_poly.entity_id
_entity_poly.type
_entity_poly.pdbx_seq_one_letter_code
_entity_poly.pdbx_strand_id
1 'polypeptide(L)'
;MDLGDGAMDGEAMAAVDHGGSLGRARALFPHAPEPFVDLSTGINPHSYPLFDLPATALSRLPEPARLRTLLEAAAAAYGAPSADHVVAAPGTQILLPRIARLLKPGRALVLGPTYAEHARAAALAGHEVSEVGDLNALAQADLAIVVNPNNPDGRIVTRADLLALAQKLRAKDGLLVVDEAFMDVGPRAESLAGDVTRGGIVVLRSFGKFFGLAGVRLGFALADMATAKRLAAELGPWAVSGPALEYGICALQDAGWRDEMRSRLAADAARIDALLGRFGVPVAGGTALFRYIEFSGVAGLFAALGRQGILLRHFAERPHVLRIGLPGCQDDWQRLESALAGWAVRRDDGPPQESEP
;
A
#
# COMPACT_ATOMS: atom_id res chain seq x y z
N MET A 1 39.33 26.97 11.92
CA MET A 1 37.83 26.98 11.97
C MET A 1 37.38 25.75 11.26
N ASP A 2 37.14 24.77 12.05
CA ASP A 2 36.76 23.41 11.61
C ASP A 2 35.23 23.37 11.49
N LEU A 3 34.75 23.25 10.27
CA LEU A 3 33.32 23.12 10.02
C LEU A 3 32.99 21.64 10.13
N GLY A 4 32.41 21.26 11.26
CA GLY A 4 31.89 19.91 11.49
C GLY A 4 30.84 19.54 10.45
N ASP A 5 31.18 18.63 9.58
CA ASP A 5 30.27 17.91 8.67
C ASP A 5 29.36 17.00 9.49
N GLY A 6 28.09 17.38 9.55
CA GLY A 6 27.07 16.66 10.31
C GLY A 6 26.69 15.34 9.66
N ALA A 7 26.97 14.26 10.36
CA ALA A 7 26.61 12.87 10.00
C ALA A 7 25.10 12.60 10.14
N MET A 8 24.25 13.30 9.37
CA MET A 8 22.80 13.06 9.30
C MET A 8 22.32 12.50 7.96
N ASP A 9 23.23 12.31 6.99
CA ASP A 9 22.83 11.93 5.61
C ASP A 9 22.74 10.42 5.35
N GLY A 10 23.18 9.57 6.26
CA GLY A 10 23.26 8.11 6.01
C GLY A 10 21.94 7.34 6.21
N GLU A 11 21.14 7.69 7.21
CA GLU A 11 19.91 6.92 7.51
C GLU A 11 18.74 7.19 6.57
N ALA A 12 18.60 8.41 6.09
CA ALA A 12 17.54 8.79 5.14
C ALA A 12 17.69 8.12 3.76
N MET A 13 18.87 7.62 3.42
CA MET A 13 19.20 6.95 2.15
C MET A 13 19.13 5.42 2.23
N ALA A 14 18.94 4.83 3.40
CA ALA A 14 18.82 3.38 3.54
C ALA A 14 17.62 2.84 2.74
N ALA A 15 17.83 1.76 2.00
CA ALA A 15 16.77 1.11 1.24
C ALA A 15 15.73 0.50 2.20
N VAL A 16 14.47 0.93 2.08
CA VAL A 16 13.36 0.34 2.85
C VAL A 16 13.14 -1.10 2.39
N ASP A 17 13.00 -2.02 3.34
CA ASP A 17 12.63 -3.39 3.03
C ASP A 17 11.15 -3.47 2.61
N HIS A 18 10.86 -4.18 1.53
CA HIS A 18 9.51 -4.34 0.97
C HIS A 18 9.17 -5.83 0.78
N GLY A 19 7.87 -6.16 0.82
CA GLY A 19 7.38 -7.48 0.39
C GLY A 19 7.54 -7.68 -1.12
N GLY A 20 7.34 -8.93 -1.59
CA GLY A 20 7.37 -9.26 -3.02
C GLY A 20 8.76 -9.61 -3.57
N SER A 21 9.78 -9.70 -2.74
CA SER A 21 11.14 -10.07 -3.18
C SER A 21 11.37 -11.58 -3.11
N LEU A 22 11.05 -12.32 -4.19
CA LEU A 22 11.31 -13.76 -4.28
C LEU A 22 12.81 -14.08 -4.30
N GLY A 23 13.65 -13.19 -4.82
CA GLY A 23 15.11 -13.35 -4.75
C GLY A 23 15.61 -13.40 -3.30
N ARG A 24 15.10 -12.50 -2.44
CA ARG A 24 15.39 -12.52 -1.01
C ARG A 24 14.81 -13.76 -0.32
N ALA A 25 13.60 -14.20 -0.71
CA ALA A 25 13.00 -15.41 -0.17
C ALA A 25 13.90 -16.64 -0.40
N ARG A 26 14.43 -16.80 -1.62
CA ARG A 26 15.37 -17.86 -1.98
C ARG A 26 16.68 -17.79 -1.18
N ALA A 27 17.17 -16.58 -0.94
CA ALA A 27 18.37 -16.41 -0.11
C ALA A 27 18.14 -16.78 1.36
N LEU A 28 16.96 -16.45 1.92
CA LEU A 28 16.60 -16.79 3.29
C LEU A 28 16.25 -18.28 3.48
N PHE A 29 15.66 -18.90 2.46
CA PHE A 29 15.15 -20.26 2.50
C PHE A 29 15.62 -21.06 1.27
N PRO A 30 16.94 -21.35 1.14
CA PRO A 30 17.53 -21.93 -0.08
C PRO A 30 17.05 -23.37 -0.41
N HIS A 31 16.47 -24.06 0.57
CA HIS A 31 15.95 -25.44 0.41
C HIS A 31 14.42 -25.49 0.40
N ALA A 32 13.75 -24.34 0.35
CA ALA A 32 12.29 -24.29 0.29
C ALA A 32 11.77 -24.77 -1.07
N PRO A 33 10.61 -25.45 -1.11
CA PRO A 33 10.03 -25.90 -2.37
C PRO A 33 9.58 -24.72 -3.26
N GLU A 34 9.86 -24.82 -4.55
CA GLU A 34 9.42 -23.90 -5.60
C GLU A 34 8.14 -24.42 -6.30
N PRO A 35 7.32 -23.53 -6.87
CA PRO A 35 7.44 -22.07 -6.77
C PRO A 35 7.05 -21.56 -5.39
N PHE A 36 7.61 -20.42 -4.97
CA PHE A 36 7.15 -19.77 -3.75
C PHE A 36 5.71 -19.25 -3.89
N VAL A 37 4.92 -19.41 -2.84
CA VAL A 37 3.65 -18.71 -2.66
C VAL A 37 3.95 -17.37 -2.00
N ASP A 38 3.79 -16.26 -2.75
CA ASP A 38 4.05 -14.92 -2.22
C ASP A 38 2.83 -14.33 -1.52
N LEU A 39 2.79 -14.45 -0.20
CA LEU A 39 1.80 -13.82 0.67
C LEU A 39 2.38 -12.58 1.40
N SER A 40 3.53 -12.05 0.95
CA SER A 40 4.19 -10.90 1.60
C SER A 40 3.60 -9.56 1.17
N THR A 41 2.79 -9.54 0.12
CA THR A 41 2.19 -8.31 -0.43
C THR A 41 0.71 -8.18 -0.06
N GLY A 42 0.17 -6.95 -0.07
CA GLY A 42 -1.27 -6.70 0.00
C GLY A 42 -1.86 -6.49 -1.40
N ILE A 43 -1.52 -7.38 -2.34
CA ILE A 43 -2.01 -7.34 -3.72
C ILE A 43 -3.09 -8.40 -3.88
N ASN A 44 -4.18 -8.06 -4.55
CA ASN A 44 -5.23 -9.00 -4.90
C ASN A 44 -4.66 -10.15 -5.75
N PRO A 45 -4.77 -11.41 -5.29
CA PRO A 45 -4.29 -12.56 -6.07
C PRO A 45 -5.19 -12.89 -7.27
N HIS A 46 -6.42 -12.34 -7.29
CA HIS A 46 -7.37 -12.50 -8.39
C HIS A 46 -7.34 -11.24 -9.26
N SER A 47 -6.33 -11.16 -10.13
CA SER A 47 -6.15 -9.97 -10.98
C SER A 47 -7.35 -9.72 -11.89
N TYR A 48 -7.56 -8.44 -12.25
CA TYR A 48 -8.45 -8.07 -13.35
C TYR A 48 -8.06 -8.85 -14.61
N PRO A 49 -9.02 -9.37 -15.40
CA PRO A 49 -8.73 -10.19 -16.55
C PRO A 49 -7.77 -9.50 -17.55
N LEU A 50 -6.77 -10.25 -17.98
CA LEU A 50 -5.89 -9.79 -19.04
C LEU A 50 -6.62 -9.91 -20.38
N PHE A 51 -6.43 -8.94 -21.27
CA PHE A 51 -7.00 -8.89 -22.59
C PHE A 51 -5.95 -8.40 -23.62
N ASP A 52 -6.20 -8.67 -24.89
CA ASP A 52 -5.31 -8.25 -25.97
C ASP A 52 -5.32 -6.74 -26.14
N LEU A 53 -4.15 -6.14 -26.00
CA LEU A 53 -3.97 -4.71 -26.17
C LEU A 53 -3.91 -4.34 -27.67
N PRO A 54 -4.48 -3.20 -28.07
CA PRO A 54 -4.22 -2.68 -29.42
C PRO A 54 -2.71 -2.51 -29.65
N ALA A 55 -2.21 -2.92 -30.80
CA ALA A 55 -0.79 -2.77 -31.11
C ALA A 55 -0.29 -1.32 -30.93
N THR A 56 -1.17 -0.35 -31.15
CA THR A 56 -0.89 1.08 -30.94
C THR A 56 -0.62 1.46 -29.49
N ALA A 57 -1.11 0.68 -28.53
CA ALA A 57 -0.83 0.92 -27.10
C ALA A 57 0.67 0.75 -26.75
N LEU A 58 1.39 -0.05 -27.54
CA LEU A 58 2.83 -0.28 -27.36
C LEU A 58 3.69 0.55 -28.33
N SER A 59 3.19 0.83 -29.54
CA SER A 59 3.98 1.40 -30.63
C SER A 59 3.83 2.91 -30.82
N ARG A 60 2.86 3.55 -30.14
CA ARG A 60 2.62 5.00 -30.22
C ARG A 60 2.70 5.65 -28.86
N LEU A 61 3.01 6.95 -28.84
CA LEU A 61 2.88 7.75 -27.64
C LEU A 61 1.41 7.83 -27.21
N PRO A 62 1.12 7.81 -25.90
CA PRO A 62 -0.24 7.94 -25.39
C PRO A 62 -0.94 9.21 -25.84
N GLU A 63 -2.12 9.06 -26.41
CA GLU A 63 -2.95 10.17 -26.88
C GLU A 63 -3.56 10.95 -25.70
N PRO A 64 -3.54 12.29 -25.71
CA PRO A 64 -4.15 13.11 -24.63
C PRO A 64 -5.62 12.80 -24.39
N ALA A 65 -6.39 12.51 -25.45
CA ALA A 65 -7.79 12.12 -25.33
C ALA A 65 -7.95 10.80 -24.57
N ARG A 66 -7.03 9.84 -24.76
CA ARG A 66 -7.06 8.55 -24.06
C ARG A 66 -6.72 8.71 -22.57
N LEU A 67 -5.75 9.57 -22.25
CA LEU A 67 -5.47 9.96 -20.88
C LEU A 67 -6.72 10.61 -20.25
N ARG A 68 -7.40 11.50 -20.93
CA ARG A 68 -8.63 12.13 -20.43
C ARG A 68 -9.69 11.09 -20.11
N THR A 69 -9.90 10.09 -20.93
CA THR A 69 -10.82 8.96 -20.68
C THR A 69 -10.43 8.21 -19.40
N LEU A 70 -9.13 7.96 -19.17
CA LEU A 70 -8.64 7.33 -17.93
C LEU A 70 -8.97 8.19 -16.71
N LEU A 71 -8.74 9.51 -16.77
CA LEU A 71 -9.01 10.42 -15.64
C LEU A 71 -10.51 10.51 -15.33
N GLU A 72 -11.37 10.48 -16.34
CA GLU A 72 -12.83 10.42 -16.19
C GLU A 72 -13.28 9.10 -15.52
N ALA A 73 -12.74 7.98 -15.99
CA ALA A 73 -12.99 6.67 -15.37
C ALA A 73 -12.52 6.62 -13.92
N ALA A 74 -11.34 7.17 -13.63
CA ALA A 74 -10.80 7.23 -12.26
C ALA A 74 -11.64 8.15 -11.36
N ALA A 75 -12.07 9.33 -11.86
CA ALA A 75 -12.93 10.24 -11.11
C ALA A 75 -14.25 9.55 -10.71
N ALA A 76 -14.89 8.89 -11.67
CA ALA A 76 -16.14 8.15 -11.42
C ALA A 76 -15.93 6.98 -10.43
N ALA A 77 -14.86 6.20 -10.62
CA ALA A 77 -14.60 5.01 -9.80
C ALA A 77 -14.26 5.35 -8.35
N TYR A 78 -13.52 6.43 -8.12
CA TYR A 78 -13.03 6.84 -6.81
C TYR A 78 -13.90 7.92 -6.14
N GLY A 79 -14.87 8.48 -6.87
CA GLY A 79 -15.77 9.51 -6.33
C GLY A 79 -15.13 10.90 -6.28
N ALA A 80 -14.13 11.18 -7.14
CA ALA A 80 -13.61 12.53 -7.28
C ALA A 80 -14.63 13.44 -8.02
N PRO A 81 -14.63 14.77 -7.76
CA PRO A 81 -15.63 15.68 -8.34
C PRO A 81 -15.61 15.75 -9.87
N SER A 82 -14.43 15.64 -10.48
CA SER A 82 -14.24 15.56 -11.94
C SER A 82 -12.84 15.06 -12.28
N ALA A 83 -12.62 14.79 -13.57
CA ALA A 83 -11.30 14.42 -14.09
C ALA A 83 -10.22 15.49 -13.87
N ASP A 84 -10.59 16.77 -13.72
CA ASP A 84 -9.66 17.87 -13.48
C ASP A 84 -9.06 17.86 -12.06
N HIS A 85 -9.62 17.03 -11.18
CA HIS A 85 -9.12 16.78 -9.83
C HIS A 85 -8.24 15.53 -9.75
N VAL A 86 -7.99 14.84 -10.88
CA VAL A 86 -7.29 13.57 -10.92
C VAL A 86 -6.00 13.69 -11.73
N VAL A 87 -4.92 13.15 -11.18
CA VAL A 87 -3.61 13.02 -11.85
C VAL A 87 -3.25 11.55 -11.89
N ALA A 88 -2.97 11.02 -13.09
CA ALA A 88 -2.46 9.67 -13.26
C ALA A 88 -0.93 9.66 -13.33
N ALA A 89 -0.30 8.65 -12.74
CA ALA A 89 1.14 8.50 -12.68
C ALA A 89 1.57 7.02 -12.79
N PRO A 90 2.85 6.73 -13.10
CA PRO A 90 3.37 5.37 -13.12
C PRO A 90 3.53 4.79 -11.71
N GLY A 91 2.39 4.57 -11.04
CA GLY A 91 2.24 4.18 -9.64
C GLY A 91 2.27 5.37 -8.69
N THR A 92 1.76 5.17 -7.45
CA THR A 92 1.74 6.23 -6.43
C THR A 92 3.13 6.59 -5.90
N GLN A 93 4.10 5.66 -5.95
CA GLN A 93 5.46 5.88 -5.43
C GLN A 93 6.14 7.10 -6.05
N ILE A 94 5.95 7.34 -7.35
CA ILE A 94 6.54 8.50 -8.03
C ILE A 94 5.92 9.83 -7.58
N LEU A 95 4.70 9.80 -7.03
CA LEU A 95 3.98 10.97 -6.55
C LEU A 95 4.44 11.42 -5.16
N LEU A 96 4.89 10.49 -4.30
CA LEU A 96 5.21 10.81 -2.90
C LEU A 96 6.18 12.00 -2.76
N PRO A 97 7.39 11.98 -3.38
CA PRO A 97 8.31 13.11 -3.26
C PRO A 97 7.81 14.38 -3.97
N ARG A 98 6.98 14.26 -5.01
CA ARG A 98 6.40 15.40 -5.70
C ARG A 98 5.37 16.11 -4.84
N ILE A 99 4.51 15.34 -4.17
CA ILE A 99 3.52 15.88 -3.23
C ILE A 99 4.22 16.55 -2.05
N ALA A 100 5.26 15.95 -1.50
CA ALA A 100 6.03 16.55 -0.43
C ALA A 100 6.65 17.90 -0.85
N ARG A 101 7.10 18.06 -2.10
CA ARG A 101 7.62 19.32 -2.66
C ARG A 101 6.56 20.36 -3.04
N LEU A 102 5.26 20.05 -2.87
CA LEU A 102 4.23 21.09 -3.00
C LEU A 102 4.36 22.19 -1.95
N LEU A 103 4.91 21.84 -0.80
CA LEU A 103 5.27 22.76 0.27
C LEU A 103 6.77 23.06 0.29
N LYS A 104 7.15 24.18 0.90
CA LYS A 104 8.54 24.43 1.29
C LYS A 104 8.92 23.44 2.40
N PRO A 105 10.23 23.10 2.52
CA PRO A 105 10.71 22.33 3.64
C PRO A 105 10.21 22.88 4.99
N GLY A 106 9.68 22.00 5.82
CA GLY A 106 9.09 22.30 7.11
C GLY A 106 8.85 21.01 7.88
N ARG A 107 7.94 21.00 8.83
CA ARG A 107 7.66 19.87 9.69
C ARG A 107 6.70 18.88 9.01
N ALA A 108 7.17 17.67 8.69
CA ALA A 108 6.33 16.58 8.21
C ALA A 108 6.05 15.58 9.34
N LEU A 109 4.78 15.32 9.61
CA LEU A 109 4.34 14.33 10.59
C LEU A 109 3.59 13.19 9.90
N VAL A 110 3.99 11.96 10.19
CA VAL A 110 3.39 10.74 9.61
C VAL A 110 2.68 9.98 10.73
N LEU A 111 1.41 9.62 10.52
CA LEU A 111 0.67 8.81 11.48
C LEU A 111 1.12 7.36 11.40
N GLY A 112 1.94 6.96 12.33
CA GLY A 112 2.55 5.64 12.37
C GLY A 112 1.95 4.66 13.38
N PRO A 113 2.53 3.47 13.39
CA PRO A 113 3.46 2.95 12.41
C PRO A 113 2.79 2.70 11.06
N THR A 114 3.49 3.01 9.96
CA THR A 114 2.88 2.93 8.62
C THR A 114 3.90 2.61 7.50
N TYR A 115 3.53 2.84 6.26
CA TYR A 115 4.38 2.64 5.08
C TYR A 115 5.56 3.63 5.06
N ALA A 116 6.76 3.12 5.30
CA ALA A 116 7.96 3.92 5.54
C ALA A 116 8.37 4.85 4.38
N GLU A 117 7.94 4.55 3.14
CA GLU A 117 8.27 5.41 1.99
C GLU A 117 7.65 6.81 2.07
N HIS A 118 6.61 7.00 2.87
CA HIS A 118 6.06 8.33 3.12
C HIS A 118 7.04 9.21 3.88
N ALA A 119 7.58 8.69 4.98
CA ALA A 119 8.61 9.40 5.77
C ALA A 119 9.85 9.65 4.92
N ARG A 120 10.32 8.62 4.19
CA ARG A 120 11.48 8.73 3.30
C ARG A 120 11.27 9.78 2.21
N ALA A 121 10.12 9.80 1.54
CA ALA A 121 9.83 10.77 0.49
C ALA A 121 9.77 12.21 1.02
N ALA A 122 9.20 12.42 2.21
CA ALA A 122 9.19 13.73 2.86
C ALA A 122 10.59 14.20 3.25
N ALA A 123 11.43 13.31 3.79
CA ALA A 123 12.83 13.61 4.11
C ALA A 123 13.64 13.96 2.85
N LEU A 124 13.47 13.21 1.75
CA LEU A 124 14.10 13.51 0.46
C LEU A 124 13.62 14.84 -0.17
N ALA A 125 12.47 15.32 0.24
CA ALA A 125 11.96 16.64 -0.14
C ALA A 125 12.47 17.76 0.77
N GLY A 126 13.27 17.44 1.81
CA GLY A 126 13.90 18.39 2.72
C GLY A 126 13.07 18.71 3.97
N HIS A 127 11.98 17.98 4.23
CA HIS A 127 11.21 18.18 5.46
C HIS A 127 11.89 17.53 6.66
N GLU A 128 11.71 18.14 7.85
CA GLU A 128 11.98 17.50 9.14
C GLU A 128 10.85 16.51 9.44
N VAL A 129 11.17 15.21 9.47
CA VAL A 129 10.16 14.14 9.53
C VAL A 129 10.13 13.51 10.92
N SER A 130 8.92 13.31 11.44
CA SER A 130 8.68 12.50 12.64
C SER A 130 7.45 11.61 12.45
N GLU A 131 7.54 10.38 12.97
CA GLU A 131 6.40 9.49 13.11
C GLU A 131 5.71 9.73 14.45
N VAL A 132 4.37 9.82 14.46
CA VAL A 132 3.56 10.06 15.66
C VAL A 132 2.45 9.02 15.76
N GLY A 133 2.12 8.61 16.98
CA GLY A 133 1.05 7.64 17.25
C GLY A 133 -0.34 8.26 17.43
N ASP A 134 -0.43 9.57 17.61
CA ASP A 134 -1.69 10.28 17.85
C ASP A 134 -2.08 11.17 16.65
N LEU A 135 -3.31 11.01 16.19
CA LEU A 135 -3.89 11.81 15.11
C LEU A 135 -3.87 13.32 15.43
N ASN A 136 -4.10 13.70 16.69
CA ASN A 136 -4.15 15.11 17.08
C ASN A 136 -2.78 15.79 16.94
N ALA A 137 -1.68 15.05 17.12
CA ALA A 137 -0.33 15.58 16.94
C ALA A 137 -0.09 16.07 15.53
N LEU A 138 -0.75 15.47 14.52
CA LEU A 138 -0.63 15.86 13.11
C LEU A 138 -1.07 17.32 12.86
N ALA A 139 -1.90 17.90 13.73
CA ALA A 139 -2.30 19.30 13.60
C ALA A 139 -1.10 20.28 13.71
N GLN A 140 0.03 19.84 14.24
CA GLN A 140 1.26 20.64 14.34
C GLN A 140 2.14 20.56 13.07
N ALA A 141 1.81 19.72 12.10
CA ALA A 141 2.57 19.55 10.87
C ALA A 141 2.32 20.68 9.87
N ASP A 142 3.30 20.96 9.00
CA ASP A 142 3.08 21.62 7.74
C ASP A 142 2.60 20.60 6.70
N LEU A 143 3.22 19.40 6.70
CA LEU A 143 2.82 18.25 5.90
C LEU A 143 2.39 17.10 6.82
N ALA A 144 1.10 16.79 6.87
CA ALA A 144 0.56 15.65 7.58
C ALA A 144 0.29 14.49 6.62
N ILE A 145 0.65 13.26 7.02
CA ILE A 145 0.49 12.07 6.18
C ILE A 145 -0.23 10.98 6.98
N VAL A 146 -1.31 10.46 6.41
CA VAL A 146 -2.11 9.37 6.96
C VAL A 146 -2.32 8.30 5.89
N VAL A 147 -2.07 7.04 6.19
CA VAL A 147 -2.45 5.90 5.34
C VAL A 147 -3.80 5.35 5.82
N ASN A 148 -4.80 5.28 4.95
CA ASN A 148 -6.18 4.97 5.34
C ASN A 148 -6.94 4.15 4.27
N PRO A 149 -7.20 2.86 4.45
CA PRO A 149 -6.80 1.98 5.56
C PRO A 149 -5.29 1.86 5.74
N ASN A 150 -4.83 1.78 6.99
CA ASN A 150 -3.40 1.77 7.27
C ASN A 150 -2.72 0.45 6.85
N ASN A 151 -1.48 0.55 6.47
CA ASN A 151 -0.55 -0.54 6.29
C ASN A 151 0.58 -0.41 7.35
N PRO A 152 0.73 -1.37 8.30
CA PRO A 152 0.33 -2.78 8.12
C PRO A 152 -0.94 -3.24 8.84
N ASP A 153 -1.53 -2.47 9.74
CA ASP A 153 -2.52 -2.93 10.72
C ASP A 153 -3.98 -2.85 10.24
N GLY A 154 -4.26 -2.15 9.15
CA GLY A 154 -5.61 -1.96 8.62
C GLY A 154 -6.46 -0.91 9.35
N ARG A 155 -5.89 -0.19 10.31
CA ARG A 155 -6.56 0.88 11.06
C ARG A 155 -7.23 1.88 10.12
N ILE A 156 -8.43 2.32 10.51
CA ILE A 156 -9.21 3.34 9.81
C ILE A 156 -9.26 4.61 10.67
N VAL A 157 -8.95 5.74 10.06
CA VAL A 157 -9.28 7.07 10.59
C VAL A 157 -10.56 7.54 9.92
N THR A 158 -11.51 8.04 10.68
CA THR A 158 -12.81 8.45 10.13
C THR A 158 -12.67 9.65 9.19
N ARG A 159 -13.56 9.73 8.20
CA ARG A 159 -13.64 10.89 7.30
C ARG A 159 -13.86 12.19 8.08
N ALA A 160 -14.64 12.15 9.15
CA ALA A 160 -14.91 13.33 9.98
C ALA A 160 -13.63 13.84 10.66
N ASP A 161 -12.83 12.94 11.25
CA ASP A 161 -11.56 13.30 11.90
C ASP A 161 -10.52 13.82 10.89
N LEU A 162 -10.43 13.18 9.72
CA LEU A 162 -9.53 13.62 8.65
C LEU A 162 -9.92 15.01 8.13
N LEU A 163 -11.22 15.30 7.98
CA LEU A 163 -11.69 16.64 7.58
C LEU A 163 -11.41 17.69 8.64
N ALA A 164 -11.60 17.37 9.91
CA ALA A 164 -11.25 18.25 11.02
C ALA A 164 -9.75 18.57 11.05
N LEU A 165 -8.91 17.56 10.81
CA LEU A 165 -7.46 17.73 10.68
C LEU A 165 -7.11 18.61 9.46
N ALA A 166 -7.68 18.33 8.29
CA ALA A 166 -7.46 19.10 7.07
C ALA A 166 -7.81 20.59 7.27
N GLN A 167 -8.91 20.88 7.99
CA GLN A 167 -9.30 22.26 8.31
C GLN A 167 -8.24 22.98 9.16
N LYS A 168 -7.70 22.30 10.19
CA LYS A 168 -6.63 22.86 11.05
C LYS A 168 -5.34 23.12 10.26
N LEU A 169 -4.95 22.19 9.40
CA LEU A 169 -3.76 22.33 8.54
C LEU A 169 -3.93 23.47 7.54
N ARG A 170 -5.06 23.55 6.84
CA ARG A 170 -5.33 24.58 5.86
C ARG A 170 -5.32 25.99 6.46
N ALA A 171 -5.73 26.17 7.73
CA ALA A 171 -5.71 27.46 8.41
C ALA A 171 -4.28 28.06 8.54
N LYS A 172 -3.25 27.26 8.30
CA LYS A 172 -1.84 27.66 8.32
C LYS A 172 -1.08 27.23 7.04
N ASP A 173 -1.78 27.10 5.92
CA ASP A 173 -1.26 26.72 4.61
C ASP A 173 -0.61 25.33 4.58
N GLY A 174 -0.95 24.45 5.52
CA GLY A 174 -0.47 23.07 5.59
C GLY A 174 -1.25 22.14 4.66
N LEU A 175 -0.70 20.95 4.44
CA LEU A 175 -1.22 19.91 3.54
C LEU A 175 -1.48 18.61 4.28
N LEU A 176 -2.66 18.02 4.06
CA LEU A 176 -2.98 16.65 4.45
C LEU A 176 -2.85 15.72 3.23
N VAL A 177 -2.01 14.70 3.34
CA VAL A 177 -1.93 13.59 2.39
C VAL A 177 -2.60 12.37 3.00
N VAL A 178 -3.59 11.80 2.29
CA VAL A 178 -4.25 10.56 2.69
C VAL A 178 -3.95 9.49 1.65
N ASP A 179 -3.16 8.49 2.03
CA ASP A 179 -2.87 7.35 1.16
C ASP A 179 -3.98 6.30 1.30
N GLU A 180 -4.86 6.28 0.31
CA GLU A 180 -6.00 5.37 0.21
C GLU A 180 -5.71 4.16 -0.70
N ALA A 181 -4.47 3.66 -0.70
CA ALA A 181 -4.07 2.52 -1.54
C ALA A 181 -4.89 1.25 -1.31
N PHE A 182 -5.53 1.11 -0.14
CA PHE A 182 -6.37 -0.03 0.23
C PHE A 182 -7.87 0.33 0.36
N MET A 183 -8.27 1.55 0.00
CA MET A 183 -9.65 2.01 0.16
C MET A 183 -10.64 1.31 -0.79
N ASP A 184 -10.18 0.69 -1.87
CA ASP A 184 -11.05 -0.09 -2.76
C ASP A 184 -11.71 -1.29 -2.04
N VAL A 185 -11.06 -1.81 -1.00
CA VAL A 185 -11.57 -2.86 -0.10
C VAL A 185 -11.89 -2.36 1.29
N GLY A 186 -11.74 -1.06 1.54
CA GLY A 186 -12.06 -0.39 2.79
C GLY A 186 -13.49 0.17 2.84
N PRO A 187 -13.83 0.86 3.94
CA PRO A 187 -15.11 1.54 4.08
C PRO A 187 -15.12 2.81 3.21
N ARG A 188 -15.62 2.73 2.00
CA ARG A 188 -15.61 3.82 1.01
C ARG A 188 -16.24 5.14 1.51
N ALA A 189 -17.13 5.07 2.49
CA ALA A 189 -17.71 6.24 3.15
C ALA A 189 -16.65 7.08 3.89
N GLU A 190 -15.52 6.48 4.25
CA GLU A 190 -14.41 7.15 4.94
C GLU A 190 -13.38 7.75 3.97
N SER A 191 -13.56 7.61 2.65
CA SER A 191 -12.68 8.20 1.65
C SER A 191 -12.84 9.73 1.58
N LEU A 192 -11.72 10.44 1.43
CA LEU A 192 -11.67 11.88 1.18
C LEU A 192 -11.68 12.26 -0.31
N ALA A 193 -11.81 11.30 -1.23
CA ALA A 193 -11.75 11.55 -2.66
C ALA A 193 -12.77 12.62 -3.14
N GLY A 194 -13.98 12.66 -2.54
CA GLY A 194 -15.02 13.64 -2.84
C GLY A 194 -14.79 15.02 -2.19
N ASP A 195 -13.86 15.12 -1.23
CA ASP A 195 -13.64 16.35 -0.44
C ASP A 195 -12.45 17.19 -0.92
N VAL A 196 -11.74 16.75 -1.96
CA VAL A 196 -10.52 17.40 -2.44
C VAL A 196 -10.74 18.86 -2.89
N THR A 197 -11.96 19.23 -3.26
CA THR A 197 -12.34 20.63 -3.60
C THR A 197 -12.21 21.60 -2.43
N ARG A 198 -12.13 21.08 -1.19
CA ARG A 198 -11.93 21.92 0.00
C ARG A 198 -10.53 22.55 0.04
N GLY A 199 -9.58 22.05 -0.78
CA GLY A 199 -8.16 22.46 -0.78
C GLY A 199 -7.39 21.95 0.43
N GLY A 200 -6.05 21.89 0.31
CA GLY A 200 -5.17 21.39 1.37
C GLY A 200 -5.28 19.89 1.62
N ILE A 201 -5.85 19.13 0.68
CA ILE A 201 -6.00 17.66 0.74
C ILE A 201 -5.47 17.05 -0.55
N VAL A 202 -4.63 16.04 -0.43
CA VAL A 202 -4.26 15.15 -1.52
C VAL A 202 -4.58 13.71 -1.13
N VAL A 203 -5.34 13.01 -1.97
CA VAL A 203 -5.68 11.60 -1.79
C VAL A 203 -4.91 10.77 -2.82
N LEU A 204 -4.26 9.68 -2.38
CA LEU A 204 -3.59 8.74 -3.26
C LEU A 204 -4.43 7.49 -3.47
N ARG A 205 -4.46 6.97 -4.70
CA ARG A 205 -5.16 5.71 -5.06
C ARG A 205 -4.21 4.80 -5.83
N SER A 206 -4.06 3.57 -5.37
CA SER A 206 -3.16 2.59 -5.99
C SER A 206 -3.92 1.58 -6.83
N PHE A 207 -3.79 1.67 -8.15
CA PHE A 207 -4.43 0.73 -9.07
C PHE A 207 -3.92 -0.71 -8.89
N GLY A 208 -2.63 -0.89 -8.63
CA GLY A 208 -2.00 -2.20 -8.57
C GLY A 208 -2.44 -3.11 -7.41
N LYS A 209 -3.10 -2.57 -6.36
CA LYS A 209 -3.48 -3.35 -5.18
C LYS A 209 -4.77 -4.13 -5.41
N PHE A 210 -5.89 -3.44 -5.54
CA PHE A 210 -7.22 -4.03 -5.68
C PHE A 210 -7.40 -4.75 -7.02
N PHE A 211 -6.90 -4.17 -8.12
CA PHE A 211 -7.02 -4.80 -9.43
C PHE A 211 -6.01 -5.93 -9.66
N GLY A 212 -5.09 -6.20 -8.73
CA GLY A 212 -4.10 -7.28 -8.85
C GLY A 212 -3.09 -7.07 -9.98
N LEU A 213 -2.99 -5.86 -10.53
CA LEU A 213 -2.17 -5.51 -11.70
C LEU A 213 -0.99 -4.61 -11.29
N ALA A 214 -0.24 -5.00 -10.26
CA ALA A 214 0.86 -4.20 -9.73
C ALA A 214 1.95 -3.91 -10.78
N GLY A 215 2.17 -4.83 -11.73
CA GLY A 215 3.14 -4.69 -12.83
C GLY A 215 2.75 -3.66 -13.89
N VAL A 216 1.47 -3.27 -14.00
CA VAL A 216 1.00 -2.21 -14.91
C VAL A 216 1.55 -0.84 -14.54
N ARG A 217 1.94 -0.63 -13.30
CA ARG A 217 2.48 0.63 -12.78
C ARG A 217 1.55 1.81 -13.00
N LEU A 218 0.35 1.77 -12.41
CA LEU A 218 -0.63 2.85 -12.45
C LEU A 218 -1.05 3.25 -11.03
N GLY A 219 -1.16 4.55 -10.81
CA GLY A 219 -1.65 5.15 -9.57
C GLY A 219 -2.16 6.56 -9.81
N PHE A 220 -2.86 7.11 -8.83
CA PHE A 220 -3.50 8.41 -8.97
C PHE A 220 -3.29 9.27 -7.73
N ALA A 221 -3.21 10.59 -7.95
CA ALA A 221 -3.43 11.59 -6.93
C ALA A 221 -4.74 12.33 -7.25
N LEU A 222 -5.55 12.56 -6.23
CA LEU A 222 -6.76 13.35 -6.29
C LEU A 222 -6.54 14.60 -5.41
N ALA A 223 -6.78 15.78 -5.96
CA ALA A 223 -6.55 17.06 -5.28
C ALA A 223 -7.47 18.15 -5.84
N ASP A 224 -7.44 19.34 -5.25
CA ASP A 224 -8.04 20.51 -5.91
C ASP A 224 -7.39 20.75 -7.28
N MET A 225 -8.10 21.45 -8.19
CA MET A 225 -7.66 21.61 -9.58
C MET A 225 -6.28 22.28 -9.72
N ALA A 226 -5.95 23.23 -8.85
CA ALA A 226 -4.65 23.93 -8.91
C ALA A 226 -3.50 22.97 -8.54
N THR A 227 -3.67 22.21 -7.47
CA THR A 227 -2.73 21.18 -7.02
C THR A 227 -2.62 20.07 -8.05
N ALA A 228 -3.72 19.58 -8.60
CA ALA A 228 -3.73 18.55 -9.64
C ALA A 228 -2.97 19.01 -10.90
N LYS A 229 -3.23 20.23 -11.36
CA LYS A 229 -2.52 20.84 -12.50
C LYS A 229 -1.02 20.96 -12.26
N ARG A 230 -0.61 21.36 -11.05
CA ARG A 230 0.81 21.44 -10.68
C ARG A 230 1.47 20.08 -10.70
N LEU A 231 0.85 19.05 -10.10
CA LEU A 231 1.38 17.67 -10.10
C LEU A 231 1.47 17.10 -11.53
N ALA A 232 0.46 17.35 -12.37
CA ALA A 232 0.46 16.92 -13.76
C ALA A 232 1.61 17.59 -14.55
N ALA A 233 1.86 18.87 -14.33
CA ALA A 233 2.96 19.59 -14.96
C ALA A 233 4.35 19.04 -14.55
N GLU A 234 4.51 18.63 -13.29
CA GLU A 234 5.77 18.03 -12.80
C GLU A 234 6.00 16.61 -13.34
N LEU A 235 4.95 15.87 -13.69
CA LEU A 235 5.07 14.57 -14.32
C LEU A 235 5.44 14.68 -15.82
N GLY A 236 5.05 15.78 -16.44
CA GLY A 236 5.23 16.00 -17.87
C GLY A 236 4.28 15.17 -18.75
N PRO A 237 4.41 15.28 -20.08
CA PRO A 237 3.61 14.52 -21.02
C PRO A 237 4.00 13.03 -21.00
N TRP A 238 3.04 12.18 -21.35
CA TRP A 238 3.23 10.71 -21.53
C TRP A 238 3.72 9.98 -20.28
N ALA A 239 3.43 10.48 -19.08
CA ALA A 239 3.83 9.84 -17.83
C ALA A 239 3.26 8.42 -17.67
N VAL A 240 2.07 8.15 -18.20
CA VAL A 240 1.39 6.85 -18.13
C VAL A 240 1.52 6.14 -19.46
N SER A 241 1.97 4.88 -19.44
CA SER A 241 2.15 4.07 -20.65
C SER A 241 0.82 3.70 -21.33
N GLY A 242 0.85 3.41 -22.64
CA GLY A 242 -0.33 2.97 -23.37
C GLY A 242 -1.02 1.75 -22.75
N PRO A 243 -0.31 0.66 -22.41
CA PRO A 243 -0.89 -0.47 -21.68
C PRO A 243 -1.56 -0.08 -20.37
N ALA A 244 -0.97 0.82 -19.59
CA ALA A 244 -1.55 1.28 -18.33
C ALA A 244 -2.84 2.10 -18.54
N LEU A 245 -2.92 2.87 -19.64
CA LEU A 245 -4.16 3.57 -20.03
C LEU A 245 -5.27 2.55 -20.34
N GLU A 246 -4.98 1.54 -21.17
CA GLU A 246 -5.99 0.56 -21.60
C GLU A 246 -6.51 -0.27 -20.43
N TYR A 247 -5.61 -0.87 -19.64
CA TYR A 247 -6.03 -1.63 -18.44
C TYR A 247 -6.73 -0.74 -17.42
N GLY A 248 -6.24 0.49 -17.21
CA GLY A 248 -6.83 1.43 -16.28
C GLY A 248 -8.27 1.81 -16.65
N ILE A 249 -8.51 2.14 -17.92
CA ILE A 249 -9.85 2.52 -18.40
C ILE A 249 -10.82 1.34 -18.26
N CYS A 250 -10.46 0.17 -18.78
CA CYS A 250 -11.34 -1.00 -18.74
C CYS A 250 -11.69 -1.40 -17.32
N ALA A 251 -10.68 -1.54 -16.45
CA ALA A 251 -10.89 -1.99 -15.08
C ALA A 251 -11.65 -0.97 -14.21
N LEU A 252 -11.39 0.33 -14.37
CA LEU A 252 -12.08 1.36 -13.61
C LEU A 252 -13.54 1.55 -14.05
N GLN A 253 -13.86 1.28 -15.31
CA GLN A 253 -15.22 1.33 -15.83
C GLN A 253 -16.05 0.07 -15.49
N ASP A 254 -15.40 -1.06 -15.19
CA ASP A 254 -16.05 -2.32 -14.88
C ASP A 254 -16.57 -2.36 -13.42
N ALA A 255 -17.73 -1.75 -13.20
CA ALA A 255 -18.36 -1.71 -11.89
C ALA A 255 -18.76 -3.11 -11.40
N GLY A 256 -19.22 -3.99 -12.32
CA GLY A 256 -19.65 -5.35 -12.00
C GLY A 256 -18.49 -6.17 -11.42
N TRP A 257 -17.35 -6.21 -12.11
CA TRP A 257 -16.16 -6.90 -11.61
C TRP A 257 -15.69 -6.32 -10.26
N ARG A 258 -15.71 -5.00 -10.10
CA ARG A 258 -15.27 -4.37 -8.83
C ARG A 258 -16.14 -4.79 -7.65
N ASP A 259 -17.46 -4.88 -7.82
CA ASP A 259 -18.38 -5.26 -6.75
C ASP A 259 -18.29 -6.76 -6.43
N GLU A 260 -18.21 -7.62 -7.46
CA GLU A 260 -17.97 -9.05 -7.30
C GLU A 260 -16.62 -9.32 -6.60
N MET A 261 -15.55 -8.63 -7.03
CA MET A 261 -14.23 -8.80 -6.46
C MET A 261 -14.16 -8.38 -4.99
N ARG A 262 -14.83 -7.30 -4.59
CA ARG A 262 -14.93 -6.92 -3.15
C ARG A 262 -15.57 -8.03 -2.32
N SER A 263 -16.65 -8.61 -2.84
CA SER A 263 -17.37 -9.71 -2.17
C SER A 263 -16.47 -10.94 -2.05
N ARG A 264 -15.76 -11.30 -3.11
CA ARG A 264 -14.81 -12.41 -3.12
C ARG A 264 -13.67 -12.21 -2.14
N LEU A 265 -13.04 -11.04 -2.14
CA LEU A 265 -11.94 -10.72 -1.23
C LEU A 265 -12.38 -10.70 0.23
N ALA A 266 -13.61 -10.27 0.52
CA ALA A 266 -14.17 -10.35 1.87
C ALA A 266 -14.36 -11.81 2.32
N ALA A 267 -14.82 -12.69 1.43
CA ALA A 267 -14.94 -14.13 1.71
C ALA A 267 -13.56 -14.79 1.91
N ASP A 268 -12.58 -14.50 1.07
CA ASP A 268 -11.21 -15.01 1.21
C ASP A 268 -10.55 -14.49 2.51
N ALA A 269 -10.83 -13.26 2.87
CA ALA A 269 -10.39 -12.69 4.14
C ALA A 269 -10.98 -13.41 5.35
N ALA A 270 -12.26 -13.73 5.33
CA ALA A 270 -12.88 -14.54 6.38
C ALA A 270 -12.34 -15.98 6.41
N ARG A 271 -12.05 -16.55 5.23
CA ARG A 271 -11.45 -17.87 5.12
C ARG A 271 -10.05 -17.93 5.74
N ILE A 272 -9.21 -16.95 5.50
CA ILE A 272 -7.87 -16.92 6.11
C ILE A 272 -7.94 -16.66 7.61
N ASP A 273 -8.88 -15.85 8.10
CA ASP A 273 -9.12 -15.66 9.54
C ASP A 273 -9.48 -16.97 10.22
N ALA A 274 -10.42 -17.73 9.65
CA ALA A 274 -10.81 -19.03 10.15
C ALA A 274 -9.64 -20.04 10.11
N LEU A 275 -8.84 -20.02 9.04
CA LEU A 275 -7.67 -20.89 8.91
C LEU A 275 -6.62 -20.58 9.97
N LEU A 276 -6.23 -19.34 10.14
CA LEU A 276 -5.26 -18.90 11.15
C LEU A 276 -5.74 -19.21 12.57
N GLY A 277 -7.04 -18.96 12.84
CA GLY A 277 -7.65 -19.25 14.15
C GLY A 277 -7.61 -20.73 14.52
N ARG A 278 -7.80 -21.66 13.57
CA ARG A 278 -7.68 -23.11 13.82
C ARG A 278 -6.31 -23.54 14.33
N PHE A 279 -5.26 -22.81 13.95
CA PHE A 279 -3.88 -23.08 14.38
C PHE A 279 -3.39 -22.12 15.48
N GLY A 280 -4.29 -21.38 16.12
CA GLY A 280 -3.96 -20.50 17.24
C GLY A 280 -3.09 -19.31 16.85
N VAL A 281 -3.18 -18.84 15.60
CA VAL A 281 -2.51 -17.62 15.13
C VAL A 281 -3.48 -16.44 15.27
N PRO A 282 -3.23 -15.46 16.17
CA PRO A 282 -4.15 -14.35 16.41
C PRO A 282 -4.06 -13.34 15.26
N VAL A 283 -5.23 -12.91 14.75
CA VAL A 283 -5.33 -11.81 13.81
C VAL A 283 -5.69 -10.55 14.58
N ALA A 284 -4.78 -9.56 14.60
CA ALA A 284 -4.94 -8.31 15.32
C ALA A 284 -5.52 -7.17 14.46
N GLY A 285 -5.58 -7.36 13.12
CA GLY A 285 -6.11 -6.34 12.21
C GLY A 285 -5.93 -6.73 10.74
N GLY A 286 -6.10 -5.76 9.84
CA GLY A 286 -5.89 -5.96 8.41
C GLY A 286 -6.98 -5.35 7.53
N THR A 287 -6.93 -5.67 6.24
CA THR A 287 -7.92 -5.31 5.23
C THR A 287 -8.37 -6.58 4.50
N ALA A 288 -9.33 -6.49 3.59
CA ALA A 288 -9.69 -7.65 2.77
C ALA A 288 -8.57 -8.10 1.79
N LEU A 289 -7.38 -7.49 1.80
CA LEU A 289 -6.22 -7.90 0.99
C LEU A 289 -5.07 -8.47 1.82
N PHE A 290 -5.09 -8.30 3.14
CA PHE A 290 -4.08 -8.84 4.04
C PHE A 290 -4.57 -8.90 5.48
N ARG A 291 -3.91 -9.73 6.31
CA ARG A 291 -4.08 -9.79 7.75
C ARG A 291 -2.82 -9.35 8.47
N TYR A 292 -3.03 -8.63 9.57
CA TYR A 292 -1.99 -8.21 10.50
C TYR A 292 -1.99 -9.16 11.70
N ILE A 293 -0.85 -9.74 11.96
CA ILE A 293 -0.63 -10.75 12.98
C ILE A 293 0.37 -10.20 13.99
N GLU A 294 0.05 -10.26 15.28
CA GLU A 294 0.93 -9.78 16.35
C GLU A 294 0.91 -10.74 17.54
N PHE A 295 2.03 -11.42 17.78
CA PHE A 295 2.24 -12.29 18.93
C PHE A 295 3.72 -12.70 19.06
N SER A 296 4.10 -13.31 20.20
CA SER A 296 5.50 -13.70 20.48
C SER A 296 6.05 -14.80 19.57
N GLY A 297 5.20 -15.64 18.97
CA GLY A 297 5.60 -16.75 18.08
C GLY A 297 5.86 -16.40 16.62
N VAL A 298 5.83 -15.11 16.25
CA VAL A 298 5.95 -14.62 14.88
C VAL A 298 7.21 -15.09 14.17
N ALA A 299 8.37 -15.06 14.82
CA ALA A 299 9.63 -15.48 14.21
C ALA A 299 9.62 -16.98 13.83
N GLY A 300 9.08 -17.81 14.71
CA GLY A 300 8.91 -19.27 14.48
C GLY A 300 7.94 -19.54 13.33
N LEU A 301 6.82 -18.82 13.27
CA LEU A 301 5.83 -18.91 12.19
C LEU A 301 6.45 -18.51 10.84
N PHE A 302 7.14 -17.36 10.79
CA PHE A 302 7.82 -16.87 9.59
C PHE A 302 8.81 -17.89 9.05
N ALA A 303 9.68 -18.42 9.93
CA ALA A 303 10.68 -19.39 9.56
C ALA A 303 10.06 -20.75 9.12
N ALA A 304 9.00 -21.20 9.79
CA ALA A 304 8.31 -22.44 9.45
C ALA A 304 7.63 -22.38 8.07
N LEU A 305 6.89 -21.31 7.80
CA LEU A 305 6.22 -21.11 6.51
C LEU A 305 7.23 -20.84 5.38
N GLY A 306 8.29 -20.06 5.66
CA GLY A 306 9.35 -19.81 4.70
C GLY A 306 10.05 -21.07 4.23
N ARG A 307 10.36 -22.03 5.14
CA ARG A 307 10.90 -23.35 4.78
C ARG A 307 9.94 -24.21 3.94
N GLN A 308 8.64 -23.90 3.95
CA GLN A 308 7.64 -24.53 3.09
C GLN A 308 7.39 -23.74 1.80
N GLY A 309 8.23 -22.74 1.49
CA GLY A 309 8.14 -21.92 0.30
C GLY A 309 6.94 -20.95 0.32
N ILE A 310 6.55 -20.48 1.50
CA ILE A 310 5.50 -19.47 1.67
C ILE A 310 6.13 -18.21 2.24
N LEU A 311 6.17 -17.15 1.44
CA LEU A 311 6.76 -15.88 1.82
C LEU A 311 5.73 -14.99 2.52
N LEU A 312 6.02 -14.57 3.75
CA LEU A 312 5.26 -13.58 4.51
C LEU A 312 6.01 -12.25 4.58
N ARG A 313 5.30 -11.18 4.96
CA ARG A 313 5.94 -9.90 5.27
C ARG A 313 6.29 -9.84 6.76
N HIS A 314 7.56 -9.91 7.06
CA HIS A 314 8.14 -9.66 8.38
C HIS A 314 8.66 -8.22 8.46
N PHE A 315 8.59 -7.61 9.65
CA PHE A 315 9.06 -6.24 9.92
C PHE A 315 10.22 -6.32 10.91
N ALA A 316 11.44 -6.00 10.47
CA ALA A 316 12.64 -6.13 11.28
C ALA A 316 12.58 -5.27 12.56
N GLU A 317 12.02 -4.08 12.44
CA GLU A 317 11.85 -3.12 13.55
C GLU A 317 10.72 -3.52 14.51
N ARG A 318 9.94 -4.55 14.16
CA ARG A 318 8.76 -5.02 14.91
C ARG A 318 8.73 -6.55 14.93
N PRO A 319 9.60 -7.19 15.72
CA PRO A 319 9.85 -8.64 15.66
C PRO A 319 8.65 -9.53 16.03
N HIS A 320 7.61 -8.94 16.63
CA HIS A 320 6.38 -9.67 16.98
C HIS A 320 5.26 -9.48 15.95
N VAL A 321 5.58 -8.89 14.78
CA VAL A 321 4.61 -8.51 13.77
C VAL A 321 4.87 -9.22 12.44
N LEU A 322 3.81 -9.78 11.86
CA LEU A 322 3.75 -10.25 10.47
C LEU A 322 2.55 -9.65 9.76
N ARG A 323 2.66 -9.57 8.44
CA ARG A 323 1.50 -9.37 7.57
C ARG A 323 1.46 -10.53 6.56
N ILE A 324 0.26 -11.10 6.37
CA ILE A 324 -0.03 -12.17 5.44
C ILE A 324 -1.06 -11.71 4.42
N GLY A 325 -0.77 -11.88 3.12
CA GLY A 325 -1.71 -11.71 2.02
C GLY A 325 -2.65 -12.89 1.85
N LEU A 326 -3.37 -12.91 0.75
CA LEU A 326 -4.33 -13.97 0.43
C LEU A 326 -3.74 -14.97 -0.57
N PRO A 327 -3.95 -16.29 -0.39
CA PRO A 327 -3.65 -17.29 -1.41
C PRO A 327 -4.52 -17.11 -2.68
N GLY A 328 -3.92 -17.33 -3.86
CA GLY A 328 -4.57 -17.07 -5.14
C GLY A 328 -5.37 -18.24 -5.71
N CYS A 329 -4.97 -19.46 -5.42
CA CYS A 329 -5.59 -20.68 -5.93
C CYS A 329 -5.77 -21.72 -4.81
N GLN A 330 -6.51 -22.78 -5.12
CA GLN A 330 -6.80 -23.83 -4.12
C GLN A 330 -5.52 -24.53 -3.64
N ASP A 331 -4.54 -24.71 -4.49
CA ASP A 331 -3.26 -25.34 -4.14
C ASP A 331 -2.46 -24.47 -3.14
N ASP A 332 -2.48 -23.13 -3.31
CA ASP A 332 -1.86 -22.20 -2.37
C ASP A 332 -2.54 -22.27 -0.99
N TRP A 333 -3.88 -22.39 -0.96
CA TRP A 333 -4.64 -22.56 0.28
C TRP A 333 -4.29 -23.88 0.99
N GLN A 334 -4.19 -24.99 0.26
CA GLN A 334 -3.81 -26.30 0.81
C GLN A 334 -2.39 -26.30 1.34
N ARG A 335 -1.47 -25.68 0.59
CA ARG A 335 -0.07 -25.55 1.00
C ARG A 335 0.05 -24.70 2.27
N LEU A 336 -0.66 -23.59 2.38
CA LEU A 336 -0.70 -22.77 3.60
C LEU A 336 -1.26 -23.55 4.79
N GLU A 337 -2.36 -24.27 4.61
CA GLU A 337 -2.98 -25.09 5.65
C GLU A 337 -2.02 -26.18 6.15
N SER A 338 -1.38 -26.90 5.23
CA SER A 338 -0.39 -27.95 5.57
C SER A 338 0.83 -27.39 6.32
N ALA A 339 1.31 -26.21 5.91
CA ALA A 339 2.43 -25.53 6.56
C ALA A 339 2.08 -25.07 7.99
N LEU A 340 0.88 -24.54 8.18
CA LEU A 340 0.36 -24.14 9.49
C LEU A 340 0.17 -25.34 10.43
N ALA A 341 -0.36 -26.45 9.92
CA ALA A 341 -0.51 -27.69 10.69
C ALA A 341 0.85 -28.21 11.17
N GLY A 342 1.84 -28.26 10.29
CA GLY A 342 3.19 -28.69 10.65
C GLY A 342 3.93 -27.72 11.60
N TRP A 343 3.57 -26.43 11.59
CA TRP A 343 4.09 -25.47 12.56
C TRP A 343 3.45 -25.65 13.94
N ALA A 344 2.12 -25.86 14.01
CA ALA A 344 1.40 -26.03 15.25
C ALA A 344 1.89 -27.26 16.04
N VAL A 345 2.06 -28.40 15.38
CA VAL A 345 2.59 -29.63 16.01
C VAL A 345 3.96 -29.37 16.65
N ARG A 346 4.90 -28.74 15.94
CA ARG A 346 6.24 -28.43 16.48
C ARG A 346 6.23 -27.43 17.63
N ARG A 347 5.23 -26.56 17.72
CA ARG A 347 5.06 -25.62 18.85
C ARG A 347 4.64 -26.35 20.12
N ASP A 348 3.78 -27.36 19.99
CA ASP A 348 3.23 -28.12 21.13
C ASP A 348 4.24 -29.18 21.66
N ASP A 349 5.16 -29.66 20.81
CA ASP A 349 6.22 -30.62 21.19
C ASP A 349 7.38 -29.98 22.03
N GLY A 350 7.40 -28.67 22.19
CA GLY A 350 8.47 -27.92 22.88
C GLY A 350 9.77 -27.81 22.07
N PRO A 351 10.79 -27.05 22.51
CA PRO A 351 12.09 -27.04 21.88
C PRO A 351 12.74 -28.45 21.98
N PRO A 352 13.46 -28.93 20.94
CA PRO A 352 14.21 -30.16 21.06
C PRO A 352 15.13 -30.10 22.28
N GLN A 353 15.04 -31.09 23.17
CA GLN A 353 15.99 -31.23 24.26
C GLN A 353 17.37 -31.36 23.61
N GLU A 354 18.24 -30.36 23.77
CA GLU A 354 19.64 -30.49 23.43
C GLU A 354 20.15 -31.66 24.26
N SER A 355 20.41 -32.78 23.60
CA SER A 355 21.17 -33.87 24.18
C SER A 355 22.56 -33.33 24.46
N GLU A 356 22.86 -33.04 25.72
CA GLU A 356 24.22 -32.75 26.16
C GLU A 356 25.13 -33.94 25.78
N PRO A 357 26.37 -33.66 25.32
CA PRO A 357 27.32 -34.64 24.91
C PRO A 357 27.91 -35.46 26.06
#